data_f834b0f0ba5f161f6b37d86c9336dcba
#
_entry.id   f834b0f0ba5f161f6b37d86c9336dcba
#
_cell.length_a   1.000
_cell.length_b   1.000
_cell.length_c   1.000
_cell.angle_alpha   90.00
_cell.angle_beta   90.00
_cell.angle_gamma   90.00
#
_symmetry.space_group_name_H-M   'P 1'
#
loop_
_entity.id
_entity.type
_entity.pdbx_description
1 polymer ?
#
loop_
_entity_poly.entity_id
_entity_poly.type
_entity_poly.pdbx_seq_one_letter_code
_entity_poly.pdbx_strand_id
1 'polypeptide(L)'
;MFSARQERTAFAVLALLVWLLVAWRAWLLPLVHDEARTFFVYVQSGRFLPYLSHWDAGNHVLATAFAWFTTSLAGLSKIGLRLFSVLAFPLHAWYGWRMRAWIGSPMLGRAFLIAWIGTPFLLEFFSLFRGYGGSLAFLAMGVFHLVESQKGALRQHLSLTLLAFLLATWCTLSLTLIWGMVLVVLLLPILRHQPRFPVLVPWVLLGVLPWLFTVRYGRSMSERGLLYYGTDKGLFSGTLPSLLTPMMGSGDLVWCLLVAVILGACFVLVALRVRAHGTDALQSALVLIGLLLLAELVGRWLLFSLFDTPYPSDRTALHLVPLFLLVLALSIDQLLRHRPRWSPLALVLLAFPLFGLVKARTVNTLNWPEESISQELYAMVEQRAAASDRPLLVGGYRQMTPVWDLEALMAGSAVPPMDPNGHPAADLDLLLIDTTYFTTPEGYRTIATSRSGRQVLKERLRPLRLTLLGDTAMQREATNDEFVEVWHSGAGLSGLGTTVLEFSSPVPSASRSLNLDLVIELRSGIGEVLHYDRVELRGRSLQWTGDTLHFMRRVPDHPEAVTMVAYLYNPERAIYALPHVRVALHRMDRNDELRPH
;
A
#
# COMPACT_ATOMS: atom_id res chain seq x y z
N MET A 1 -39.36 -13.90 -14.42
CA MET A 1 -38.28 -14.35 -13.47
C MET A 1 -37.14 -14.94 -14.28
N PHE A 2 -35.88 -14.59 -13.97
CA PHE A 2 -34.72 -15.25 -14.62
C PHE A 2 -34.63 -16.70 -14.16
N SER A 3 -34.29 -17.62 -15.06
CA SER A 3 -33.91 -18.98 -14.68
C SER A 3 -32.54 -18.96 -13.94
N ALA A 4 -32.25 -19.98 -13.15
CA ALA A 4 -30.95 -20.11 -12.43
C ALA A 4 -29.77 -20.05 -13.40
N ARG A 5 -29.92 -20.60 -14.63
CA ARG A 5 -28.91 -20.52 -15.69
C ARG A 5 -28.69 -19.10 -16.19
N GLN A 6 -29.78 -18.34 -16.39
CA GLN A 6 -29.70 -16.94 -16.82
C GLN A 6 -29.06 -16.07 -15.73
N GLU A 7 -29.38 -16.28 -14.44
CA GLU A 7 -28.78 -15.54 -13.33
C GLU A 7 -27.26 -15.82 -13.25
N ARG A 8 -26.84 -17.09 -13.39
CA ARG A 8 -25.42 -17.45 -13.42
C ARG A 8 -24.69 -16.81 -14.60
N THR A 9 -25.26 -16.87 -15.81
CA THR A 9 -24.65 -16.26 -17.00
C THR A 9 -24.55 -14.74 -16.86
N ALA A 10 -25.62 -14.07 -16.40
CA ALA A 10 -25.62 -12.62 -16.18
C ALA A 10 -24.57 -12.20 -15.15
N PHE A 11 -24.44 -12.95 -14.04
CA PHE A 11 -23.41 -12.68 -13.06
C PHE A 11 -22.00 -12.91 -13.61
N ALA A 12 -21.77 -14.00 -14.35
CA ALA A 12 -20.47 -14.29 -14.96
C ALA A 12 -20.04 -13.19 -15.95
N VAL A 13 -20.98 -12.69 -16.77
CA VAL A 13 -20.72 -11.55 -17.66
C VAL A 13 -20.40 -10.28 -16.87
N LEU A 14 -21.17 -9.96 -15.85
CA LEU A 14 -20.90 -8.79 -14.99
C LEU A 14 -19.55 -8.90 -14.30
N ALA A 15 -19.24 -10.06 -13.72
CA ALA A 15 -17.95 -10.31 -13.06
C ALA A 15 -16.77 -10.19 -14.03
N LEU A 16 -16.94 -10.67 -15.28
CA LEU A 16 -15.93 -10.50 -16.33
C LEU A 16 -15.73 -9.03 -16.69
N LEU A 17 -16.80 -8.25 -16.84
CA LEU A 17 -16.71 -6.82 -17.16
C LEU A 17 -16.01 -6.06 -16.02
N VAL A 18 -16.34 -6.34 -14.76
CA VAL A 18 -15.68 -5.74 -13.60
C VAL A 18 -14.21 -6.17 -13.52
N TRP A 19 -13.88 -7.43 -13.81
CA TRP A 19 -12.50 -7.90 -13.86
C TRP A 19 -11.69 -7.20 -14.96
N LEU A 20 -12.27 -7.02 -16.14
CA LEU A 20 -11.63 -6.26 -17.22
C LEU A 20 -11.41 -4.79 -16.82
N LEU A 21 -12.37 -4.18 -16.10
CA LEU A 21 -12.20 -2.85 -15.52
C LEU A 21 -11.05 -2.82 -14.49
N VAL A 22 -10.97 -3.80 -13.60
CA VAL A 22 -9.87 -3.94 -12.63
C VAL A 22 -8.51 -4.07 -13.35
N ALA A 23 -8.41 -4.92 -14.36
CA ALA A 23 -7.19 -5.09 -15.15
C ALA A 23 -6.81 -3.81 -15.92
N TRP A 24 -7.80 -3.14 -16.51
CA TRP A 24 -7.59 -1.87 -17.18
C TRP A 24 -7.12 -0.77 -16.22
N ARG A 25 -7.72 -0.68 -15.03
CA ARG A 25 -7.24 0.23 -13.98
C ARG A 25 -5.82 -0.11 -13.53
N ALA A 26 -5.51 -1.41 -13.34
CA ALA A 26 -4.17 -1.85 -12.95
C ALA A 26 -3.10 -1.45 -13.98
N TRP A 27 -3.47 -1.30 -15.24
CA TRP A 27 -2.58 -0.82 -16.30
C TRP A 27 -2.46 0.71 -16.31
N LEU A 28 -3.58 1.43 -16.17
CA LEU A 28 -3.64 2.89 -16.33
C LEU A 28 -3.23 3.67 -15.08
N LEU A 29 -3.62 3.19 -13.90
CA LEU A 29 -3.38 3.93 -12.67
C LEU A 29 -1.89 4.18 -12.47
N PRO A 30 -1.50 5.39 -12.09
CA PRO A 30 -0.13 5.67 -11.68
C PRO A 30 0.24 4.78 -10.47
N LEU A 31 1.53 4.59 -10.26
CA LEU A 31 2.04 3.93 -9.06
C LEU A 31 1.82 4.83 -7.85
N VAL A 32 1.74 4.22 -6.67
CA VAL A 32 1.70 4.92 -5.38
C VAL A 32 2.94 4.58 -4.55
N HIS A 33 3.23 5.41 -3.54
CA HIS A 33 4.41 5.28 -2.68
C HIS A 33 4.65 3.86 -2.19
N ASP A 34 3.62 3.25 -1.62
CA ASP A 34 3.71 1.92 -1.03
C ASP A 34 4.07 0.83 -2.06
N GLU A 35 3.61 0.94 -3.32
CA GLU A 35 3.95 0.00 -4.39
C GLU A 35 5.43 0.12 -4.76
N ALA A 36 5.89 1.36 -4.93
CA ALA A 36 7.28 1.65 -5.30
C ALA A 36 8.24 1.25 -4.17
N ARG A 37 7.92 1.58 -2.92
CA ARG A 37 8.70 1.16 -1.76
C ARG A 37 8.78 -0.36 -1.63
N THR A 38 7.65 -1.06 -1.81
CA THR A 38 7.63 -2.54 -1.79
C THR A 38 8.52 -3.13 -2.87
N PHE A 39 8.53 -2.52 -4.07
CA PHE A 39 9.43 -2.95 -5.14
C PHE A 39 10.90 -2.82 -4.74
N PHE A 40 11.36 -1.64 -4.33
CA PHE A 40 12.77 -1.39 -4.01
C PHE A 40 13.25 -2.20 -2.80
N VAL A 41 12.44 -2.29 -1.76
CA VAL A 41 12.85 -2.95 -0.51
C VAL A 41 12.85 -4.47 -0.64
N TYR A 42 11.87 -5.05 -1.34
CA TYR A 42 11.64 -6.50 -1.30
C TYR A 42 11.75 -7.19 -2.65
N VAL A 43 11.10 -6.64 -3.71
CA VAL A 43 11.07 -7.32 -5.01
C VAL A 43 12.42 -7.26 -5.69
N GLN A 44 13.04 -6.09 -5.74
CA GLN A 44 14.36 -5.90 -6.36
C GLN A 44 15.45 -6.69 -5.63
N SER A 45 15.41 -6.73 -4.30
CA SER A 45 16.38 -7.49 -3.50
C SER A 45 16.14 -9.00 -3.51
N GLY A 46 14.93 -9.46 -3.85
CA GLY A 46 14.51 -10.86 -3.71
C GLY A 46 14.36 -11.32 -2.26
N ARG A 47 14.49 -10.43 -1.29
CA ARG A 47 14.41 -10.71 0.16
C ARG A 47 13.08 -10.23 0.71
N PHE A 48 12.11 -11.11 0.85
CA PHE A 48 10.75 -10.77 1.30
C PHE A 48 10.21 -11.71 2.38
N LEU A 49 10.94 -12.76 2.77
CA LEU A 49 10.47 -13.69 3.80
C LEU A 49 10.60 -13.08 5.21
N PRO A 50 9.63 -13.33 6.10
CA PRO A 50 9.70 -12.91 7.50
C PRO A 50 11.01 -13.32 8.16
N TYR A 51 11.57 -12.45 9.00
CA TYR A 51 12.87 -12.55 9.67
C TYR A 51 14.11 -12.50 8.76
N LEU A 52 13.97 -12.67 7.44
CA LEU A 52 15.09 -12.67 6.47
C LEU A 52 15.10 -11.42 5.59
N SER A 53 14.13 -10.53 5.77
CA SER A 53 13.96 -9.29 5.01
C SER A 53 13.94 -8.07 5.92
N HIS A 54 13.90 -6.90 5.31
CA HIS A 54 13.66 -5.65 6.02
C HIS A 54 12.34 -5.73 6.83
N TRP A 55 12.37 -5.23 8.06
CA TRP A 55 11.22 -5.25 8.97
C TRP A 55 10.28 -4.09 8.66
N ASP A 56 9.12 -4.40 8.09
CA ASP A 56 8.07 -3.42 7.80
C ASP A 56 6.71 -4.13 7.71
N ALA A 57 5.70 -3.57 8.36
CA ALA A 57 4.32 -4.08 8.31
C ALA A 57 3.69 -3.99 6.91
N GLY A 58 4.26 -3.16 6.03
CA GLY A 58 3.87 -3.02 4.62
C GLY A 58 4.31 -4.19 3.73
N ASN A 59 5.13 -5.13 4.22
CA ASN A 59 5.51 -6.32 3.46
C ASN A 59 4.34 -7.32 3.35
N HIS A 60 3.71 -7.33 2.20
CA HIS A 60 2.65 -8.28 1.85
C HIS A 60 3.27 -9.53 1.22
N VAL A 61 3.84 -10.43 2.03
CA VAL A 61 4.74 -11.52 1.64
C VAL A 61 4.30 -12.26 0.38
N LEU A 62 3.02 -12.68 0.30
CA LEU A 62 2.53 -13.46 -0.84
C LEU A 62 2.44 -12.63 -2.13
N ALA A 63 1.95 -11.38 -2.05
CA ALA A 63 1.90 -10.47 -3.18
C ALA A 63 3.31 -10.08 -3.65
N THR A 64 4.22 -9.85 -2.71
CA THR A 64 5.63 -9.53 -2.99
C THR A 64 6.35 -10.70 -3.66
N ALA A 65 6.15 -11.95 -3.17
CA ALA A 65 6.72 -13.15 -3.78
C ALA A 65 6.24 -13.34 -5.23
N PHE A 66 4.94 -13.10 -5.46
CA PHE A 66 4.38 -13.20 -6.81
C PHE A 66 4.92 -12.10 -7.74
N ALA A 67 5.05 -10.86 -7.26
CA ALA A 67 5.63 -9.77 -8.02
C ALA A 67 7.12 -10.02 -8.33
N TRP A 68 7.89 -10.56 -7.39
CA TRP A 68 9.26 -10.99 -7.63
C TRP A 68 9.34 -12.04 -8.74
N PHE A 69 8.46 -13.04 -8.70
CA PHE A 69 8.39 -14.09 -9.73
C PHE A 69 8.04 -13.50 -11.10
N THR A 70 7.01 -12.65 -11.20
CA THR A 70 6.59 -12.05 -12.48
C THR A 70 7.64 -11.12 -13.06
N THR A 71 8.30 -10.31 -12.24
CA THR A 71 9.39 -9.42 -12.68
C THR A 71 10.63 -10.19 -13.11
N SER A 72 10.93 -11.32 -12.46
CA SER A 72 12.04 -12.20 -12.84
C SER A 72 11.81 -12.90 -14.17
N LEU A 73 10.55 -13.22 -14.52
CA LEU A 73 10.20 -13.92 -15.77
C LEU A 73 9.98 -12.97 -16.95
N ALA A 74 9.27 -11.87 -16.75
CA ALA A 74 8.74 -11.02 -17.81
C ALA A 74 9.32 -9.59 -17.79
N GLY A 75 10.23 -9.30 -16.87
CA GLY A 75 10.76 -7.96 -16.66
C GLY A 75 9.82 -7.07 -15.82
N LEU A 76 10.33 -5.89 -15.47
CA LEU A 76 9.62 -4.92 -14.65
C LEU A 76 8.53 -4.22 -15.46
N SER A 77 7.29 -4.27 -14.97
CA SER A 77 6.14 -3.55 -15.54
C SER A 77 5.06 -3.34 -14.49
N LYS A 78 4.24 -2.28 -14.64
CA LYS A 78 3.11 -1.99 -13.72
C LYS A 78 2.15 -3.15 -13.61
N ILE A 79 1.76 -3.73 -14.75
CA ILE A 79 0.83 -4.87 -14.75
C ILE A 79 1.46 -6.12 -14.13
N GLY A 80 2.77 -6.36 -14.36
CA GLY A 80 3.50 -7.47 -13.75
C GLY A 80 3.50 -7.39 -12.23
N LEU A 81 3.74 -6.21 -11.65
CA LEU A 81 3.68 -5.98 -10.21
C LEU A 81 2.27 -6.21 -9.65
N ARG A 82 1.22 -5.78 -10.36
CA ARG A 82 -0.19 -5.81 -9.93
C ARG A 82 -0.93 -7.11 -10.26
N LEU A 83 -0.31 -8.00 -11.03
CA LEU A 83 -0.96 -9.19 -11.61
C LEU A 83 -1.57 -10.10 -10.53
N PHE A 84 -0.90 -10.28 -9.40
CA PHE A 84 -1.43 -11.05 -8.27
C PHE A 84 -2.81 -10.55 -7.81
N SER A 85 -2.94 -9.25 -7.59
CA SER A 85 -4.19 -8.63 -7.15
C SER A 85 -5.28 -8.74 -8.22
N VAL A 86 -4.94 -8.53 -9.48
CA VAL A 86 -5.87 -8.67 -10.63
C VAL A 86 -6.40 -10.11 -10.72
N LEU A 87 -5.53 -11.11 -10.57
CA LEU A 87 -5.91 -12.53 -10.60
C LEU A 87 -6.69 -12.97 -9.36
N ALA A 88 -6.58 -12.27 -8.25
CA ALA A 88 -7.35 -12.54 -7.04
C ALA A 88 -8.85 -12.19 -7.20
N PHE A 89 -9.21 -11.22 -8.07
CA PHE A 89 -10.60 -10.80 -8.25
C PHE A 89 -11.54 -11.94 -8.73
N PRO A 90 -11.21 -12.76 -9.74
CA PRO A 90 -12.05 -13.90 -10.13
C PRO A 90 -12.34 -14.87 -8.98
N LEU A 91 -11.37 -15.10 -8.08
CA LEU A 91 -11.55 -15.94 -6.90
C LEU A 91 -12.55 -15.30 -5.93
N HIS A 92 -12.42 -13.98 -5.68
CA HIS A 92 -13.35 -13.21 -4.85
C HIS A 92 -14.78 -13.26 -5.40
N ALA A 93 -14.95 -13.03 -6.71
CA ALA A 93 -16.25 -13.09 -7.38
C ALA A 93 -16.85 -14.51 -7.32
N TRP A 94 -16.03 -15.55 -7.55
CA TRP A 94 -16.46 -16.94 -7.48
C TRP A 94 -17.03 -17.30 -6.11
N TYR A 95 -16.35 -16.94 -5.02
CA TYR A 95 -16.86 -17.22 -3.69
C TYR A 95 -18.08 -16.36 -3.33
N GLY A 96 -18.18 -15.14 -3.81
CA GLY A 96 -19.41 -14.35 -3.74
C GLY A 96 -20.60 -15.08 -4.38
N TRP A 97 -20.40 -15.64 -5.57
CA TRP A 97 -21.41 -16.49 -6.23
C TRP A 97 -21.78 -17.72 -5.39
N ARG A 98 -20.81 -18.40 -4.81
CA ARG A 98 -21.07 -19.55 -3.93
C ARG A 98 -21.89 -19.16 -2.68
N MET A 99 -21.55 -18.05 -2.04
CA MET A 99 -22.24 -17.52 -0.85
C MET A 99 -23.66 -17.02 -1.16
N ARG A 100 -23.94 -16.64 -2.40
CA ARG A 100 -25.28 -16.28 -2.86
C ARG A 100 -26.32 -17.37 -2.53
N ALA A 101 -25.93 -18.65 -2.51
CA ALA A 101 -26.79 -19.77 -2.17
C ALA A 101 -27.33 -19.75 -0.73
N TRP A 102 -26.71 -18.98 0.17
CA TRP A 102 -27.17 -18.82 1.55
C TRP A 102 -28.35 -17.84 1.67
N ILE A 103 -28.60 -17.04 0.63
CA ILE A 103 -29.65 -16.00 0.57
C ILE A 103 -30.86 -16.55 -0.17
N GLY A 104 -32.01 -16.65 0.51
CA GLY A 104 -33.25 -17.19 -0.05
C GLY A 104 -33.95 -16.25 -1.02
N SER A 105 -33.91 -14.93 -0.76
CA SER A 105 -34.55 -13.93 -1.61
C SER A 105 -33.76 -13.69 -2.90
N PRO A 106 -34.38 -13.89 -4.10
CA PRO A 106 -33.69 -13.65 -5.39
C PRO A 106 -33.24 -12.20 -5.61
N MET A 107 -34.08 -11.24 -5.18
CA MET A 107 -33.76 -9.81 -5.31
C MET A 107 -32.58 -9.44 -4.43
N LEU A 108 -32.59 -9.87 -3.18
CA LEU A 108 -31.51 -9.63 -2.23
C LEU A 108 -30.22 -10.32 -2.68
N GLY A 109 -30.30 -11.54 -3.19
CA GLY A 109 -29.14 -12.25 -3.70
C GLY A 109 -28.44 -11.54 -4.88
N ARG A 110 -29.22 -10.93 -5.78
CA ARG A 110 -28.68 -10.12 -6.89
C ARG A 110 -28.04 -8.83 -6.35
N ALA A 111 -28.73 -8.11 -5.46
CA ALA A 111 -28.19 -6.92 -4.82
C ALA A 111 -26.89 -7.22 -4.07
N PHE A 112 -26.83 -8.35 -3.34
CA PHE A 112 -25.62 -8.83 -2.68
C PHE A 112 -24.47 -9.05 -3.68
N LEU A 113 -24.72 -9.76 -4.79
CA LEU A 113 -23.68 -10.02 -5.79
C LEU A 113 -23.14 -8.73 -6.41
N ILE A 114 -24.01 -7.77 -6.71
CA ILE A 114 -23.62 -6.45 -7.23
C ILE A 114 -22.79 -5.70 -6.19
N ALA A 115 -23.22 -5.67 -4.92
CA ALA A 115 -22.47 -5.03 -3.84
C ALA A 115 -21.11 -5.69 -3.62
N TRP A 116 -21.06 -7.03 -3.65
CA TRP A 116 -19.87 -7.83 -3.41
C TRP A 116 -18.74 -7.54 -4.40
N ILE A 117 -19.08 -7.45 -5.70
CA ILE A 117 -18.08 -7.20 -6.75
C ILE A 117 -17.99 -5.74 -7.20
N GLY A 118 -18.90 -4.87 -6.77
CA GLY A 118 -19.01 -3.49 -7.24
C GLY A 118 -18.64 -2.44 -6.19
N THR A 119 -18.30 -2.81 -4.96
CA THR A 119 -17.89 -1.84 -3.92
C THR A 119 -16.55 -1.22 -4.26
N PRO A 120 -16.47 0.11 -4.50
CA PRO A 120 -15.29 0.78 -5.08
C PRO A 120 -14.04 0.61 -4.24
N PHE A 121 -14.17 0.75 -2.93
CA PHE A 121 -13.04 0.62 -2.01
C PHE A 121 -12.42 -0.79 -2.04
N LEU A 122 -13.22 -1.84 -2.26
CA LEU A 122 -12.71 -3.19 -2.46
C LEU A 122 -12.03 -3.32 -3.84
N LEU A 123 -12.65 -2.74 -4.89
CA LEU A 123 -12.14 -2.81 -6.26
C LEU A 123 -10.79 -2.12 -6.43
N GLU A 124 -10.55 -1.05 -5.68
CA GLU A 124 -9.26 -0.35 -5.67
C GLU A 124 -8.10 -1.32 -5.44
N PHE A 125 -8.21 -2.14 -4.40
CA PHE A 125 -7.15 -3.05 -3.98
C PHE A 125 -6.95 -4.28 -4.87
N PHE A 126 -7.87 -4.56 -5.77
CA PHE A 126 -7.64 -5.53 -6.85
C PHE A 126 -6.84 -4.94 -8.02
N SER A 127 -6.69 -3.61 -8.07
CA SER A 127 -5.95 -2.91 -9.14
C SER A 127 -4.56 -2.44 -8.71
N LEU A 128 -4.16 -2.63 -7.45
CA LEU A 128 -2.90 -2.14 -6.89
C LEU A 128 -1.96 -3.29 -6.52
N PHE A 129 -0.65 -3.03 -6.55
CA PHE A 129 0.37 -3.94 -6.05
C PHE A 129 0.41 -3.90 -4.52
N ARG A 130 -0.64 -4.47 -3.90
CA ARG A 130 -0.79 -4.62 -2.45
C ARG A 130 -1.44 -5.98 -2.15
N GLY A 131 -1.19 -6.53 -0.96
CA GLY A 131 -1.75 -7.82 -0.57
C GLY A 131 -3.27 -7.83 -0.34
N TYR A 132 -3.89 -6.66 -0.22
CA TYR A 132 -5.30 -6.55 0.18
C TYR A 132 -6.27 -7.24 -0.78
N GLY A 133 -6.07 -7.14 -2.10
CA GLY A 133 -6.92 -7.85 -3.07
C GLY A 133 -6.85 -9.38 -2.87
N GLY A 134 -5.64 -9.92 -2.69
CA GLY A 134 -5.44 -11.34 -2.36
C GLY A 134 -6.08 -11.72 -1.03
N SER A 135 -5.92 -10.88 0.01
CA SER A 135 -6.51 -11.14 1.33
C SER A 135 -8.03 -11.20 1.30
N LEU A 136 -8.70 -10.33 0.53
CA LEU A 136 -10.15 -10.35 0.33
C LEU A 136 -10.62 -11.63 -0.38
N ALA A 137 -9.90 -12.07 -1.41
CA ALA A 137 -10.24 -13.27 -2.15
C ALA A 137 -10.08 -14.54 -1.30
N PHE A 138 -8.98 -14.66 -0.57
CA PHE A 138 -8.75 -15.79 0.33
C PHE A 138 -9.64 -15.72 1.59
N LEU A 139 -9.97 -14.54 2.11
CA LEU A 139 -10.96 -14.39 3.18
C LEU A 139 -12.33 -14.90 2.73
N ALA A 140 -12.78 -14.54 1.52
CA ALA A 140 -14.02 -15.03 0.95
C ALA A 140 -14.04 -16.57 0.83
N MET A 141 -12.93 -17.15 0.33
CA MET A 141 -12.73 -18.60 0.29
C MET A 141 -12.79 -19.21 1.69
N GLY A 142 -12.05 -18.65 2.66
CA GLY A 142 -11.97 -19.16 4.02
C GLY A 142 -13.32 -19.13 4.74
N VAL A 143 -14.04 -18.02 4.66
CA VAL A 143 -15.38 -17.86 5.26
C VAL A 143 -16.39 -18.83 4.64
N PHE A 144 -16.36 -19.01 3.31
CA PHE A 144 -17.22 -19.98 2.66
C PHE A 144 -16.97 -21.40 3.19
N HIS A 145 -15.71 -21.84 3.17
CA HIS A 145 -15.37 -23.19 3.61
C HIS A 145 -15.54 -23.38 5.11
N LEU A 146 -15.36 -22.35 5.93
CA LEU A 146 -15.65 -22.38 7.36
C LEU A 146 -17.14 -22.67 7.62
N VAL A 147 -18.04 -21.97 6.93
CA VAL A 147 -19.50 -22.20 7.07
C VAL A 147 -19.87 -23.62 6.62
N GLU A 148 -19.36 -24.07 5.49
CA GLU A 148 -19.65 -25.41 4.98
C GLU A 148 -19.08 -26.52 5.88
N SER A 149 -17.96 -26.28 6.56
CA SER A 149 -17.37 -27.22 7.52
C SER A 149 -18.29 -27.52 8.72
N GLN A 150 -19.13 -26.56 9.11
CA GLN A 150 -20.09 -26.73 10.21
C GLN A 150 -21.34 -27.55 9.81
N LYS A 151 -21.57 -27.75 8.50
CA LYS A 151 -22.73 -28.48 7.99
C LYS A 151 -22.47 -29.99 7.77
N GLY A 152 -21.41 -30.54 8.37
CA GLY A 152 -21.11 -31.97 8.33
C GLY A 152 -20.02 -32.42 7.35
N ALA A 153 -19.52 -31.52 6.50
CA ALA A 153 -18.45 -31.80 5.52
C ALA A 153 -17.06 -31.37 6.03
N LEU A 154 -16.77 -31.52 7.33
CA LEU A 154 -15.57 -31.02 8.01
C LEU A 154 -14.28 -31.40 7.27
N ARG A 155 -14.09 -32.68 6.91
CA ARG A 155 -12.84 -33.16 6.31
C ARG A 155 -12.51 -32.47 4.96
N GLN A 156 -13.55 -32.22 4.14
CA GLN A 156 -13.37 -31.58 2.84
C GLN A 156 -13.05 -30.09 2.94
N HIS A 157 -13.69 -29.42 3.90
CA HIS A 157 -13.61 -27.98 4.02
C HIS A 157 -12.54 -27.50 4.98
N LEU A 158 -12.09 -28.32 5.94
CA LEU A 158 -11.09 -27.95 6.95
C LEU A 158 -9.78 -27.46 6.31
N SER A 159 -9.18 -28.29 5.45
CA SER A 159 -7.88 -27.92 4.83
C SER A 159 -8.00 -26.67 3.97
N LEU A 160 -9.12 -26.51 3.24
CA LEU A 160 -9.36 -25.32 2.42
C LEU A 160 -9.59 -24.07 3.28
N THR A 161 -10.28 -24.20 4.43
CA THR A 161 -10.42 -23.10 5.38
C THR A 161 -9.06 -22.65 5.91
N LEU A 162 -8.28 -23.61 6.41
CA LEU A 162 -6.97 -23.33 7.02
C LEU A 162 -5.99 -22.73 6.00
N LEU A 163 -5.91 -23.32 4.79
CA LEU A 163 -5.10 -22.80 3.71
C LEU A 163 -5.52 -21.38 3.30
N ALA A 164 -6.82 -21.13 3.20
CA ALA A 164 -7.33 -19.82 2.84
C ALA A 164 -6.98 -18.74 3.87
N PHE A 165 -7.14 -19.02 5.19
CA PHE A 165 -6.75 -18.07 6.22
C PHE A 165 -5.23 -17.88 6.33
N LEU A 166 -4.43 -18.93 6.10
CA LEU A 166 -2.99 -18.82 5.98
C LEU A 166 -2.61 -17.86 4.85
N LEU A 167 -3.12 -18.10 3.64
CA LEU A 167 -2.81 -17.27 2.47
C LEU A 167 -3.34 -15.82 2.65
N ALA A 168 -4.54 -15.66 3.20
CA ALA A 168 -5.12 -14.34 3.49
C ALA A 168 -4.24 -13.54 4.46
N THR A 169 -3.74 -14.19 5.51
CA THR A 169 -2.90 -13.55 6.53
C THR A 169 -1.50 -13.22 6.01
N TRP A 170 -0.95 -14.04 5.11
CA TRP A 170 0.32 -13.74 4.43
C TRP A 170 0.16 -12.66 3.34
N CYS A 171 -1.05 -12.39 2.91
CA CYS A 171 -1.38 -11.19 2.14
C CYS A 171 -1.48 -9.95 3.04
N THR A 172 -2.01 -10.06 4.27
CA THR A 172 -2.06 -8.96 5.24
C THR A 172 -2.14 -9.46 6.67
N LEU A 173 -1.20 -9.01 7.52
CA LEU A 173 -1.12 -9.41 8.93
C LEU A 173 -2.34 -9.03 9.75
N SER A 174 -3.16 -8.07 9.29
CA SER A 174 -4.41 -7.68 9.98
C SER A 174 -5.36 -8.86 10.22
N LEU A 175 -5.28 -9.92 9.41
CA LEU A 175 -6.13 -11.10 9.54
C LEU A 175 -5.65 -12.13 10.59
N THR A 176 -4.53 -11.89 11.27
CA THR A 176 -3.99 -12.82 12.28
C THR A 176 -4.98 -13.08 13.41
N LEU A 177 -5.71 -12.04 13.85
CA LEU A 177 -6.70 -12.16 14.93
C LEU A 177 -7.87 -13.05 14.51
N ILE A 178 -8.49 -12.73 13.36
CA ILE A 178 -9.63 -13.50 12.85
C ILE A 178 -9.25 -14.95 12.54
N TRP A 179 -8.02 -15.20 12.09
CA TRP A 179 -7.52 -16.56 11.89
C TRP A 179 -7.45 -17.33 13.21
N GLY A 180 -6.96 -16.74 14.31
CA GLY A 180 -6.99 -17.36 15.63
C GLY A 180 -8.40 -17.73 16.09
N MET A 181 -9.39 -16.85 15.83
CA MET A 181 -10.80 -17.13 16.13
C MET A 181 -11.35 -18.30 15.31
N VAL A 182 -10.97 -18.39 14.04
CA VAL A 182 -11.34 -19.50 13.16
C VAL A 182 -10.78 -20.82 13.68
N LEU A 183 -9.55 -20.84 14.19
CA LEU A 183 -8.96 -22.04 14.79
C LEU A 183 -9.78 -22.52 16.00
N VAL A 184 -10.26 -21.60 16.85
CA VAL A 184 -11.12 -21.91 17.99
C VAL A 184 -12.48 -22.45 17.51
N VAL A 185 -13.10 -21.82 16.51
CA VAL A 185 -14.38 -22.28 15.94
C VAL A 185 -14.26 -23.68 15.36
N LEU A 186 -13.16 -23.98 14.66
CA LEU A 186 -12.90 -25.31 14.06
C LEU A 186 -12.61 -26.38 15.11
N LEU A 187 -12.11 -26.00 16.29
CA LEU A 187 -11.85 -26.94 17.37
C LEU A 187 -13.14 -27.60 17.87
N LEU A 188 -14.27 -26.88 17.89
CA LEU A 188 -15.56 -27.39 18.35
C LEU A 188 -16.03 -28.63 17.59
N PRO A 189 -16.17 -28.63 16.25
CA PRO A 189 -16.54 -29.82 15.50
C PRO A 189 -15.47 -30.92 15.54
N ILE A 190 -14.18 -30.56 15.64
CA ILE A 190 -13.09 -31.53 15.79
C ILE A 190 -13.27 -32.33 17.08
N LEU A 191 -13.55 -31.67 18.21
CA LEU A 191 -13.76 -32.33 19.51
C LEU A 191 -15.03 -33.17 19.55
N ARG A 192 -16.12 -32.70 18.88
CA ARG A 192 -17.42 -33.43 18.85
C ARG A 192 -17.36 -34.74 18.03
N HIS A 193 -16.60 -34.75 16.94
CA HIS A 193 -16.57 -35.89 16.03
C HIS A 193 -15.48 -36.92 16.31
N GLN A 194 -14.91 -36.92 17.52
CA GLN A 194 -13.76 -37.68 17.96
C GLN A 194 -12.50 -37.37 17.11
N PRO A 195 -11.43 -36.89 17.72
CA PRO A 195 -10.26 -36.40 16.99
C PRO A 195 -9.58 -37.53 16.21
N ARG A 196 -9.92 -37.68 14.94
CA ARG A 196 -9.22 -38.60 14.05
C ARG A 196 -7.96 -37.91 13.54
N PHE A 197 -6.85 -38.65 13.52
CA PHE A 197 -5.55 -38.20 13.03
C PHE A 197 -5.63 -37.40 11.69
N PRO A 198 -6.43 -37.81 10.66
CA PRO A 198 -6.58 -37.05 9.41
C PRO A 198 -7.18 -35.65 9.52
N VAL A 199 -7.79 -35.31 10.64
CA VAL A 199 -8.38 -33.97 10.88
C VAL A 199 -7.45 -33.11 11.75
N LEU A 200 -6.80 -33.74 12.74
CA LEU A 200 -5.88 -33.04 13.64
C LEU A 200 -4.60 -32.60 12.94
N VAL A 201 -4.05 -33.40 12.06
CA VAL A 201 -2.79 -33.09 11.34
C VAL A 201 -2.91 -31.80 10.51
N PRO A 202 -3.92 -31.65 9.61
CA PRO A 202 -4.11 -30.37 8.92
C PRO A 202 -4.37 -29.21 9.85
N TRP A 203 -5.16 -29.40 10.92
CA TRP A 203 -5.45 -28.35 11.90
C TRP A 203 -4.18 -27.83 12.59
N VAL A 204 -3.24 -28.73 12.94
CA VAL A 204 -1.95 -28.34 13.53
C VAL A 204 -1.03 -27.75 12.48
N LEU A 205 -0.79 -28.45 11.35
CA LEU A 205 0.25 -28.08 10.38
C LEU A 205 -0.11 -26.87 9.51
N LEU A 206 -1.38 -26.73 9.09
CA LEU A 206 -1.84 -25.62 8.27
C LEU A 206 -2.52 -24.53 9.09
N GLY A 207 -2.88 -24.81 10.33
CA GLY A 207 -3.58 -23.88 11.23
C GLY A 207 -2.66 -23.37 12.33
N VAL A 208 -2.49 -24.17 13.38
CA VAL A 208 -1.90 -23.72 14.65
C VAL A 208 -0.43 -23.29 14.49
N LEU A 209 0.41 -24.11 13.87
CA LEU A 209 1.83 -23.80 13.75
C LEU A 209 2.11 -22.54 12.92
N PRO A 210 1.53 -22.36 11.71
CA PRO A 210 1.72 -21.14 10.96
C PRO A 210 1.09 -19.92 11.64
N TRP A 211 -0.03 -20.09 12.35
CA TRP A 211 -0.62 -19.02 13.13
C TRP A 211 0.29 -18.56 14.27
N LEU A 212 0.85 -19.47 15.04
CA LEU A 212 1.82 -19.16 16.11
C LEU A 212 3.07 -18.44 15.55
N PHE A 213 3.57 -18.90 14.40
CA PHE A 213 4.66 -18.23 13.70
C PHE A 213 4.29 -16.77 13.35
N THR A 214 3.08 -16.56 12.80
CA THR A 214 2.60 -15.23 12.41
C THR A 214 2.38 -14.33 13.63
N VAL A 215 1.82 -14.86 14.73
CA VAL A 215 1.67 -14.12 16.00
C VAL A 215 3.04 -13.71 16.55
N ARG A 216 4.02 -14.62 16.56
CA ARG A 216 5.38 -14.31 16.99
C ARG A 216 6.01 -13.22 16.12
N TYR A 217 5.83 -13.30 14.81
CA TYR A 217 6.32 -12.28 13.87
C TYR A 217 5.66 -10.92 14.13
N GLY A 218 4.33 -10.88 14.27
CA GLY A 218 3.58 -9.67 14.61
C GLY A 218 4.01 -9.05 15.94
N ARG A 219 4.26 -9.88 16.96
CA ARG A 219 4.79 -9.44 18.25
C ARG A 219 6.18 -8.81 18.09
N SER A 220 7.09 -9.44 17.36
CA SER A 220 8.41 -8.88 17.09
C SER A 220 8.35 -7.55 16.33
N MET A 221 7.35 -7.36 15.45
CA MET A 221 7.07 -6.09 14.78
C MET A 221 6.60 -5.02 15.78
N SER A 222 5.69 -5.40 16.70
CA SER A 222 5.18 -4.51 17.74
C SER A 222 6.29 -4.05 18.69
N GLU A 223 7.14 -4.97 19.16
CA GLU A 223 8.28 -4.68 20.03
C GLU A 223 9.30 -3.71 19.39
N ARG A 224 9.32 -3.64 18.05
CA ARG A 224 10.14 -2.72 17.24
C ARG A 224 9.42 -1.41 16.91
N GLY A 225 8.17 -1.20 17.37
CA GLY A 225 7.38 -0.02 17.04
C GLY A 225 6.91 0.06 15.58
N LEU A 226 6.91 -1.07 14.85
CA LEU A 226 6.60 -1.08 13.42
C LEU A 226 5.10 -1.29 13.11
N LEU A 227 4.26 -1.53 14.11
CA LEU A 227 2.81 -1.61 13.98
C LEU A 227 2.13 -0.28 14.31
N TYR A 228 2.65 0.81 13.78
CA TYR A 228 2.16 2.17 14.02
C TYR A 228 0.96 2.56 13.15
N TYR A 229 0.65 1.77 12.13
CA TYR A 229 -0.42 2.09 11.18
C TYR A 229 -1.78 1.70 11.75
N GLY A 230 -2.60 2.70 12.03
CA GLY A 230 -3.92 2.52 12.65
C GLY A 230 -4.41 3.81 13.29
N THR A 231 -5.35 3.69 14.22
CA THR A 231 -5.90 4.81 14.98
C THR A 231 -6.05 4.46 16.46
N ASP A 232 -5.83 5.44 17.32
CA ASP A 232 -6.09 5.39 18.77
C ASP A 232 -7.52 5.83 19.15
N LYS A 233 -8.25 6.42 18.19
CA LYS A 233 -9.60 6.99 18.40
C LYS A 233 -10.69 5.94 18.59
N GLY A 234 -10.37 4.64 18.50
CA GLY A 234 -11.33 3.55 18.67
C GLY A 234 -12.04 3.13 17.39
N LEU A 235 -12.86 2.08 17.51
CA LEU A 235 -13.59 1.50 16.38
C LEU A 235 -14.63 2.45 15.80
N PHE A 236 -15.38 3.15 16.65
CA PHE A 236 -16.47 4.03 16.21
C PHE A 236 -15.96 5.35 15.63
N SER A 237 -14.99 6.01 16.30
CA SER A 237 -14.52 7.35 15.94
C SER A 237 -13.29 7.34 15.03
N GLY A 238 -12.65 6.19 14.84
CA GLY A 238 -11.45 6.02 14.00
C GLY A 238 -11.66 5.05 12.86
N THR A 239 -11.86 3.75 13.16
CA THR A 239 -12.00 2.70 12.14
C THR A 239 -13.20 2.95 11.21
N LEU A 240 -14.38 3.18 11.77
CA LEU A 240 -15.60 3.30 10.99
C LEU A 240 -15.59 4.50 10.02
N PRO A 241 -15.24 5.73 10.43
CA PRO A 241 -15.10 6.85 9.50
C PRO A 241 -14.08 6.59 8.39
N SER A 242 -12.94 5.93 8.72
CA SER A 242 -11.90 5.62 7.73
C SER A 242 -12.36 4.66 6.63
N LEU A 243 -13.33 3.78 6.91
CA LEU A 243 -13.97 2.91 5.93
C LEU A 243 -15.08 3.60 5.16
N LEU A 244 -15.90 4.42 5.84
CA LEU A 244 -17.06 5.07 5.22
C LEU A 244 -16.66 6.18 4.23
N THR A 245 -15.60 6.92 4.53
CA THR A 245 -15.13 8.00 3.65
C THR A 245 -14.84 7.52 2.22
N PRO A 246 -14.05 6.48 1.96
CA PRO A 246 -13.83 5.98 0.60
C PRO A 246 -15.05 5.25 0.02
N MET A 247 -15.94 4.68 0.87
CA MET A 247 -17.10 3.92 0.43
C MET A 247 -18.33 4.78 0.14
N MET A 248 -18.54 5.86 0.92
CA MET A 248 -19.76 6.69 0.90
C MET A 248 -19.45 8.18 0.67
N GLY A 249 -18.16 8.57 0.59
CA GLY A 249 -17.70 9.95 0.42
C GLY A 249 -17.73 10.80 1.69
N SER A 250 -18.20 10.26 2.80
CA SER A 250 -18.23 10.92 4.10
C SER A 250 -18.13 9.89 5.22
N GLY A 251 -17.29 10.20 6.22
CA GLY A 251 -17.20 9.50 7.49
C GLY A 251 -17.89 10.26 8.63
N ASP A 252 -18.91 11.08 8.33
CA ASP A 252 -19.60 11.90 9.32
C ASP A 252 -20.33 11.07 10.37
N LEU A 253 -20.55 11.69 11.54
CA LEU A 253 -21.18 11.06 12.69
C LEU A 253 -22.53 10.41 12.34
N VAL A 254 -23.31 11.02 11.46
CA VAL A 254 -24.63 10.50 11.05
C VAL A 254 -24.50 9.15 10.36
N TRP A 255 -23.57 9.01 9.41
CA TRP A 255 -23.31 7.75 8.72
C TRP A 255 -22.73 6.70 9.68
N CYS A 256 -21.84 7.11 10.58
CA CYS A 256 -21.28 6.22 11.61
C CYS A 256 -22.37 5.69 12.54
N LEU A 257 -23.28 6.54 13.03
CA LEU A 257 -24.42 6.13 13.86
C LEU A 257 -25.36 5.20 13.10
N LEU A 258 -25.68 5.51 11.85
CA LEU A 258 -26.54 4.66 11.03
C LEU A 258 -25.97 3.24 10.89
N VAL A 259 -24.70 3.12 10.53
CA VAL A 259 -24.03 1.81 10.39
C VAL A 259 -23.92 1.10 11.74
N ALA A 260 -23.62 1.80 12.82
CA ALA A 260 -23.55 1.21 14.16
C ALA A 260 -24.93 0.66 14.61
N VAL A 261 -26.03 1.39 14.35
CA VAL A 261 -27.39 0.94 14.65
C VAL A 261 -27.75 -0.29 13.81
N ILE A 262 -27.44 -0.28 12.51
CA ILE A 262 -27.67 -1.43 11.62
C ILE A 262 -26.88 -2.65 12.12
N LEU A 263 -25.61 -2.47 12.46
CA LEU A 263 -24.75 -3.54 12.96
C LEU A 263 -25.26 -4.08 14.29
N GLY A 264 -25.67 -3.20 15.21
CA GLY A 264 -26.31 -3.56 16.47
C GLY A 264 -27.58 -4.40 16.26
N ALA A 265 -28.45 -3.99 15.33
CA ALA A 265 -29.64 -4.76 14.95
C ALA A 265 -29.28 -6.16 14.39
N CYS A 266 -28.22 -6.25 13.57
CA CYS A 266 -27.73 -7.53 13.08
C CYS A 266 -27.25 -8.43 14.24
N PHE A 267 -26.51 -7.89 15.21
CA PHE A 267 -26.04 -8.66 16.37
C PHE A 267 -27.19 -9.10 17.28
N VAL A 268 -28.23 -8.29 17.42
CA VAL A 268 -29.47 -8.72 18.11
C VAL A 268 -30.11 -9.94 17.42
N LEU A 269 -30.21 -9.93 16.10
CA LEU A 269 -30.71 -11.10 15.34
C LEU A 269 -29.84 -12.34 15.53
N VAL A 270 -28.50 -12.17 15.53
CA VAL A 270 -27.55 -13.25 15.84
C VAL A 270 -27.79 -13.80 17.24
N ALA A 271 -27.90 -12.94 18.26
CA ALA A 271 -28.14 -13.34 19.65
C ALA A 271 -29.47 -14.09 19.82
N LEU A 272 -30.56 -13.62 19.20
CA LEU A 272 -31.85 -14.28 19.20
C LEU A 272 -31.76 -15.68 18.56
N ARG A 273 -31.00 -15.84 17.48
CA ARG A 273 -30.76 -17.13 16.83
C ARG A 273 -29.98 -18.09 17.74
N VAL A 274 -28.91 -17.60 18.37
CA VAL A 274 -28.10 -18.39 19.32
C VAL A 274 -29.00 -18.85 20.50
N ARG A 275 -29.82 -17.93 21.02
CA ARG A 275 -30.75 -18.28 22.13
C ARG A 275 -31.78 -19.35 21.72
N ALA A 276 -32.28 -19.30 20.48
CA ALA A 276 -33.31 -20.23 20.00
C ALA A 276 -32.77 -21.63 19.66
N HIS A 277 -31.52 -21.75 19.18
CA HIS A 277 -30.97 -22.99 18.63
C HIS A 277 -29.72 -23.50 19.35
N GLY A 278 -29.22 -22.77 20.37
CA GLY A 278 -28.03 -23.17 21.11
C GLY A 278 -26.81 -23.33 20.19
N THR A 279 -26.06 -24.40 20.38
CA THR A 279 -24.85 -24.69 19.58
C THR A 279 -25.11 -25.05 18.13
N ASP A 280 -26.33 -25.47 17.76
CA ASP A 280 -26.70 -25.78 16.38
C ASP A 280 -26.86 -24.51 15.56
N ALA A 281 -27.00 -23.36 16.21
CA ALA A 281 -26.98 -22.06 15.56
C ALA A 281 -25.68 -21.79 14.75
N LEU A 282 -24.54 -22.40 15.12
CA LEU A 282 -23.28 -22.28 14.40
C LEU A 282 -23.30 -22.86 12.98
N GLN A 283 -24.28 -23.72 12.66
CA GLN A 283 -24.49 -24.19 11.28
C GLN A 283 -25.12 -23.09 10.39
N SER A 284 -25.67 -22.03 11.00
CA SER A 284 -26.19 -20.87 10.28
C SER A 284 -25.05 -19.94 9.86
N ALA A 285 -24.97 -19.62 8.56
CA ALA A 285 -24.00 -18.65 8.06
C ALA A 285 -24.12 -17.28 8.76
N LEU A 286 -25.35 -16.80 9.01
CA LEU A 286 -25.61 -15.56 9.74
C LEU A 286 -24.95 -15.57 11.12
N VAL A 287 -25.19 -16.64 11.89
CA VAL A 287 -24.68 -16.72 13.27
C VAL A 287 -23.17 -16.83 13.28
N LEU A 288 -22.62 -17.72 12.45
CA LEU A 288 -21.18 -17.96 12.43
C LEU A 288 -20.39 -16.71 12.01
N ILE A 289 -20.79 -16.07 10.90
CA ILE A 289 -20.12 -14.86 10.40
C ILE A 289 -20.37 -13.67 11.32
N GLY A 290 -21.58 -13.56 11.89
CA GLY A 290 -21.91 -12.51 12.87
C GLY A 290 -21.08 -12.62 14.15
N LEU A 291 -20.92 -13.83 14.68
CA LEU A 291 -20.04 -14.06 15.84
C LEU A 291 -18.57 -13.82 15.51
N LEU A 292 -18.13 -14.19 14.31
CA LEU A 292 -16.76 -13.93 13.86
C LEU A 292 -16.49 -12.42 13.76
N LEU A 293 -17.42 -11.65 13.18
CA LEU A 293 -17.31 -10.18 13.11
C LEU A 293 -17.35 -9.55 14.52
N LEU A 294 -18.26 -9.99 15.39
CA LEU A 294 -18.33 -9.50 16.78
C LEU A 294 -17.02 -9.79 17.53
N ALA A 295 -16.51 -11.02 17.42
CA ALA A 295 -15.28 -11.42 18.06
C ALA A 295 -14.07 -10.61 17.53
N GLU A 296 -14.02 -10.32 16.22
CA GLU A 296 -13.00 -9.44 15.64
C GLU A 296 -13.05 -8.03 16.25
N LEU A 297 -14.23 -7.42 16.35
CA LEU A 297 -14.40 -6.10 16.97
C LEU A 297 -14.00 -6.09 18.44
N VAL A 298 -14.47 -7.09 19.22
CA VAL A 298 -14.12 -7.23 20.64
C VAL A 298 -12.62 -7.54 20.79
N GLY A 299 -12.07 -8.40 19.96
CA GLY A 299 -10.65 -8.73 19.98
C GLY A 299 -9.75 -7.54 19.66
N ARG A 300 -10.17 -6.64 18.74
CA ARG A 300 -9.45 -5.38 18.49
C ARG A 300 -9.48 -4.47 19.71
N TRP A 301 -10.62 -4.37 20.36
CA TRP A 301 -10.72 -3.61 21.60
C TRP A 301 -9.81 -4.19 22.70
N LEU A 302 -9.75 -5.51 22.86
CA LEU A 302 -8.86 -6.17 23.81
C LEU A 302 -7.37 -5.96 23.46
N LEU A 303 -7.00 -6.07 22.18
CA LEU A 303 -5.61 -5.84 21.73
C LEU A 303 -5.16 -4.40 22.01
N PHE A 304 -6.03 -3.43 21.81
CA PHE A 304 -5.73 -2.04 22.17
C PHE A 304 -5.61 -1.88 23.68
N SER A 305 -6.58 -2.40 24.45
CA SER A 305 -6.64 -2.21 25.91
C SER A 305 -5.51 -2.92 26.67
N LEU A 306 -4.98 -4.02 26.13
CA LEU A 306 -3.98 -4.85 26.81
C LEU A 306 -2.57 -4.67 26.26
N PHE A 307 -2.42 -4.25 25.00
CA PHE A 307 -1.14 -4.23 24.29
C PHE A 307 -0.90 -2.93 23.52
N ASP A 308 -1.75 -1.90 23.67
CA ASP A 308 -1.67 -0.63 22.96
C ASP A 308 -1.59 -0.78 21.42
N THR A 309 -2.10 -1.90 20.89
CA THR A 309 -2.11 -2.13 19.44
C THR A 309 -3.17 -1.25 18.80
N PRO A 310 -2.81 -0.33 17.86
CA PRO A 310 -3.78 0.57 17.24
C PRO A 310 -4.95 -0.15 16.60
N TYR A 311 -6.13 0.45 16.65
CA TYR A 311 -7.30 -0.05 15.91
C TYR A 311 -7.01 0.01 14.41
N PRO A 312 -7.41 -0.99 13.62
CA PRO A 312 -7.23 -0.96 12.18
C PRO A 312 -8.01 0.23 11.59
N SER A 313 -7.39 0.92 10.64
CA SER A 313 -8.02 2.02 9.92
C SER A 313 -7.76 1.90 8.43
N ASP A 314 -8.66 2.49 7.61
CA ASP A 314 -8.55 2.50 6.17
C ASP A 314 -8.29 1.07 5.61
N ARG A 315 -7.23 0.89 4.83
CA ARG A 315 -6.86 -0.40 4.21
C ARG A 315 -6.65 -1.55 5.19
N THR A 316 -6.17 -1.27 6.39
CA THR A 316 -5.93 -2.33 7.38
C THR A 316 -7.22 -2.89 7.98
N ALA A 317 -8.33 -2.14 7.87
CA ALA A 317 -9.68 -2.53 8.29
C ALA A 317 -10.53 -3.13 7.14
N LEU A 318 -9.99 -3.22 5.94
CA LEU A 318 -10.73 -3.57 4.71
C LEU A 318 -11.50 -4.90 4.81
N HIS A 319 -10.97 -5.87 5.55
CA HIS A 319 -11.59 -7.17 5.79
C HIS A 319 -12.94 -7.11 6.53
N LEU A 320 -13.20 -6.02 7.26
CA LEU A 320 -14.48 -5.81 7.94
C LEU A 320 -15.63 -5.57 6.95
N VAL A 321 -15.33 -4.99 5.77
CA VAL A 321 -16.34 -4.64 4.76
C VAL A 321 -17.07 -5.87 4.21
N PRO A 322 -16.40 -6.91 3.66
CA PRO A 322 -17.09 -8.09 3.17
C PRO A 322 -17.80 -8.87 4.28
N LEU A 323 -17.26 -8.89 5.50
CA LEU A 323 -17.94 -9.52 6.64
C LEU A 323 -19.23 -8.77 7.02
N PHE A 324 -19.19 -7.44 7.04
CA PHE A 324 -20.37 -6.60 7.26
C PHE A 324 -21.41 -6.81 6.16
N LEU A 325 -21.02 -6.80 4.89
CA LEU A 325 -21.93 -7.04 3.75
C LEU A 325 -22.64 -8.39 3.87
N LEU A 326 -21.91 -9.45 4.26
CA LEU A 326 -22.48 -10.78 4.48
C LEU A 326 -23.47 -10.79 5.63
N VAL A 327 -23.08 -10.25 6.80
CA VAL A 327 -23.96 -10.20 7.99
C VAL A 327 -25.21 -9.39 7.67
N LEU A 328 -25.09 -8.24 7.00
CA LEU A 328 -26.21 -7.40 6.59
C LEU A 328 -27.16 -8.14 5.64
N ALA A 329 -26.61 -8.74 4.57
CA ALA A 329 -27.41 -9.47 3.59
C ALA A 329 -28.17 -10.65 4.23
N LEU A 330 -27.49 -11.43 5.07
CA LEU A 330 -28.11 -12.57 5.75
C LEU A 330 -29.14 -12.13 6.80
N SER A 331 -28.92 -10.98 7.47
CA SER A 331 -29.89 -10.40 8.40
C SER A 331 -31.16 -9.93 7.68
N ILE A 332 -30.99 -9.24 6.53
CA ILE A 332 -32.11 -8.85 5.68
C ILE A 332 -32.86 -10.08 5.18
N ASP A 333 -32.15 -11.13 4.70
CA ASP A 333 -32.80 -12.38 4.26
C ASP A 333 -33.67 -13.01 5.36
N GLN A 334 -33.17 -12.99 6.59
CA GLN A 334 -33.93 -13.48 7.74
C GLN A 334 -35.21 -12.66 7.97
N LEU A 335 -35.15 -11.33 7.86
CA LEU A 335 -36.33 -10.47 7.98
C LEU A 335 -37.32 -10.70 6.84
N LEU A 336 -36.84 -10.87 5.60
CA LEU A 336 -37.68 -11.08 4.42
C LEU A 336 -38.42 -12.42 4.46
N ARG A 337 -37.89 -13.45 5.11
CA ARG A 337 -38.62 -14.75 5.36
C ARG A 337 -39.89 -14.55 6.19
N HIS A 338 -39.86 -13.60 7.11
CA HIS A 338 -41.03 -13.29 7.97
C HIS A 338 -41.89 -12.14 7.42
N ARG A 339 -41.33 -11.25 6.63
CA ARG A 339 -41.97 -10.03 6.11
C ARG A 339 -41.59 -9.79 4.63
N PRO A 340 -42.14 -10.59 3.68
CA PRO A 340 -41.77 -10.48 2.23
C PRO A 340 -42.02 -9.08 1.63
N ARG A 341 -42.97 -8.32 2.18
CA ARG A 341 -43.25 -6.93 1.74
C ARG A 341 -42.09 -5.96 1.94
N TRP A 342 -41.09 -6.32 2.74
CA TRP A 342 -39.90 -5.50 2.97
C TRP A 342 -38.79 -5.76 1.95
N SER A 343 -39.08 -6.46 0.85
CA SER A 343 -38.12 -6.74 -0.23
C SER A 343 -37.35 -5.49 -0.73
N PRO A 344 -37.88 -4.24 -0.73
CA PRO A 344 -37.07 -3.06 -1.09
C PRO A 344 -35.83 -2.83 -0.20
N LEU A 345 -35.77 -3.36 1.01
CA LEU A 345 -34.57 -3.32 1.85
C LEU A 345 -33.33 -3.93 1.15
N ALA A 346 -33.54 -4.84 0.20
CA ALA A 346 -32.46 -5.37 -0.62
C ALA A 346 -31.65 -4.28 -1.34
N LEU A 347 -32.30 -3.15 -1.69
CA LEU A 347 -31.67 -2.05 -2.40
C LEU A 347 -30.64 -1.29 -1.57
N VAL A 348 -30.69 -1.41 -0.22
CA VAL A 348 -29.69 -0.80 0.69
C VAL A 348 -28.27 -1.29 0.35
N LEU A 349 -28.13 -2.55 -0.08
CA LEU A 349 -26.82 -3.08 -0.50
C LEU A 349 -26.26 -2.39 -1.74
N LEU A 350 -27.10 -1.80 -2.59
CA LEU A 350 -26.68 -1.11 -3.80
C LEU A 350 -26.12 0.29 -3.52
N ALA A 351 -26.26 0.82 -2.30
CA ALA A 351 -25.74 2.14 -1.95
C ALA A 351 -24.22 2.24 -2.22
N PHE A 352 -23.46 1.20 -1.85
CA PHE A 352 -22.00 1.19 -2.04
C PHE A 352 -21.57 1.18 -3.51
N PRO A 353 -22.05 0.28 -4.39
CA PRO A 353 -21.68 0.31 -5.80
C PRO A 353 -22.20 1.53 -6.53
N LEU A 354 -23.40 2.06 -6.19
CA LEU A 354 -23.95 3.27 -6.80
C LEU A 354 -23.09 4.49 -6.49
N PHE A 355 -22.66 4.64 -5.23
CA PHE A 355 -21.73 5.69 -4.87
C PHE A 355 -20.42 5.58 -5.65
N GLY A 356 -19.94 4.36 -5.88
CA GLY A 356 -18.76 4.09 -6.69
C GLY A 356 -18.88 4.53 -8.14
N LEU A 357 -20.04 4.36 -8.76
CA LEU A 357 -20.28 4.84 -10.12
C LEU A 357 -20.17 6.37 -10.21
N VAL A 358 -20.63 7.08 -9.18
CA VAL A 358 -20.55 8.56 -9.11
C VAL A 358 -19.11 9.03 -8.88
N LYS A 359 -18.31 8.26 -8.12
CA LYS A 359 -16.93 8.61 -7.74
C LYS A 359 -15.86 7.82 -8.49
N ALA A 360 -16.24 6.99 -9.46
CA ALA A 360 -15.30 6.20 -10.24
C ALA A 360 -14.23 7.11 -10.88
N ARG A 361 -13.01 6.98 -10.39
CA ARG A 361 -11.83 7.67 -10.94
C ARG A 361 -11.00 6.67 -11.73
N THR A 362 -10.80 6.99 -12.99
CA THR A 362 -10.00 6.15 -13.90
C THR A 362 -8.57 6.63 -14.01
N VAL A 363 -8.30 7.86 -13.56
CA VAL A 363 -7.02 8.55 -13.75
C VAL A 363 -6.16 8.56 -12.47
N ASN A 364 -6.80 8.54 -11.29
CA ASN A 364 -6.12 8.56 -9.99
C ASN A 364 -6.63 7.44 -9.10
N THR A 365 -5.82 7.05 -8.12
CA THR A 365 -6.25 6.19 -7.01
C THR A 365 -7.29 6.92 -6.15
N LEU A 366 -8.16 6.17 -5.47
CA LEU A 366 -9.12 6.72 -4.49
C LEU A 366 -8.40 7.25 -3.26
N ASN A 367 -7.39 6.48 -2.82
CA ASN A 367 -6.52 6.82 -1.72
C ASN A 367 -5.17 7.29 -2.29
N TRP A 368 -4.54 8.25 -1.65
CA TRP A 368 -3.20 8.77 -2.00
C TRP A 368 -3.04 9.33 -3.43
N PRO A 369 -3.99 10.07 -3.95
CA PRO A 369 -3.84 10.65 -5.29
C PRO A 369 -2.67 11.65 -5.36
N GLU A 370 -2.23 12.22 -4.22
CA GLU A 370 -1.08 13.12 -4.06
C GLU A 370 0.28 12.42 -4.20
N GLU A 371 0.33 11.11 -4.00
CA GLU A 371 1.57 10.33 -4.12
C GLU A 371 1.88 9.93 -5.57
N SER A 372 0.89 10.00 -6.42
CA SER A 372 0.99 9.57 -7.81
C SER A 372 1.70 10.61 -8.67
N ILE A 373 2.31 10.18 -9.76
CA ILE A 373 2.97 11.04 -10.75
C ILE A 373 2.27 10.86 -12.10
N SER A 374 1.83 11.99 -12.68
CA SER A 374 1.29 12.00 -14.03
C SER A 374 2.40 11.72 -15.04
N GLN A 375 2.21 10.71 -15.90
CA GLN A 375 3.21 10.35 -16.92
C GLN A 375 3.49 11.48 -17.93
N GLU A 376 2.48 12.32 -18.19
CA GLU A 376 2.64 13.48 -19.08
C GLU A 376 3.60 14.50 -18.47
N LEU A 377 3.45 14.76 -17.15
CA LEU A 377 4.34 15.70 -16.47
C LEU A 377 5.74 15.10 -16.30
N TYR A 378 5.83 13.78 -16.06
CA TYR A 378 7.10 13.07 -16.01
C TYR A 378 7.88 13.19 -17.35
N ALA A 379 7.22 12.93 -18.48
CA ALA A 379 7.82 13.05 -19.81
C ALA A 379 8.29 14.49 -20.11
N MET A 380 7.57 15.51 -19.62
CA MET A 380 8.04 16.90 -19.75
C MET A 380 9.29 17.19 -18.94
N VAL A 381 9.41 16.64 -17.73
CA VAL A 381 10.64 16.78 -16.94
C VAL A 381 11.81 16.09 -17.65
N GLU A 382 11.58 14.89 -18.20
CA GLU A 382 12.59 14.17 -18.99
C GLU A 382 13.07 14.99 -20.18
N GLN A 383 12.16 15.59 -20.95
CA GLN A 383 12.49 16.47 -22.06
C GLN A 383 13.30 17.69 -21.61
N ARG A 384 12.94 18.30 -20.48
CA ARG A 384 13.65 19.45 -19.92
C ARG A 384 15.05 19.05 -19.42
N ALA A 385 15.17 17.91 -18.77
CA ALA A 385 16.44 17.39 -18.28
C ALA A 385 17.41 17.10 -19.46
N ALA A 386 16.90 16.50 -20.54
CA ALA A 386 17.68 16.22 -21.74
C ALA A 386 18.13 17.49 -22.48
N ALA A 387 17.43 18.61 -22.36
CA ALA A 387 17.77 19.89 -22.98
C ALA A 387 18.63 20.80 -22.10
N SER A 388 18.94 20.39 -20.86
CA SER A 388 19.72 21.19 -19.91
C SER A 388 21.21 20.88 -19.97
N ASP A 389 22.03 21.92 -19.86
CA ASP A 389 23.51 21.81 -19.84
C ASP A 389 24.04 21.23 -18.52
N ARG A 390 23.22 21.16 -17.49
CA ARG A 390 23.50 20.58 -16.16
C ARG A 390 22.36 19.74 -15.66
N PRO A 391 22.58 18.83 -14.67
CA PRO A 391 21.48 18.18 -13.98
C PRO A 391 20.52 19.19 -13.35
N LEU A 392 19.21 18.98 -13.53
CA LEU A 392 18.18 19.83 -12.95
C LEU A 392 17.93 19.44 -11.49
N LEU A 393 17.57 20.42 -10.69
CA LEU A 393 17.01 20.22 -9.34
C LEU A 393 15.50 20.13 -9.45
N VAL A 394 14.95 18.94 -9.23
CA VAL A 394 13.51 18.67 -9.34
C VAL A 394 12.94 18.41 -7.95
N GLY A 395 11.87 19.10 -7.60
CA GLY A 395 11.19 18.93 -6.31
C GLY A 395 9.75 18.45 -6.45
N GLY A 396 9.28 17.82 -5.39
CA GLY A 396 7.92 17.34 -5.26
C GLY A 396 7.60 17.00 -3.82
N TYR A 397 6.44 16.38 -3.61
CA TYR A 397 6.08 15.88 -2.30
C TYR A 397 6.92 14.63 -1.94
N ARG A 398 7.42 14.56 -0.71
CA ARG A 398 8.30 13.46 -0.25
C ARG A 398 7.81 12.06 -0.60
N GLN A 399 6.50 11.82 -0.51
CA GLN A 399 5.92 10.50 -0.81
C GLN A 399 5.97 10.16 -2.31
N MET A 400 6.19 11.14 -3.20
CA MET A 400 6.39 10.89 -4.63
C MET A 400 7.77 10.32 -4.96
N THR A 401 8.79 10.49 -4.09
CA THR A 401 10.17 10.12 -4.40
C THR A 401 10.34 8.66 -4.83
N PRO A 402 9.85 7.64 -4.11
CA PRO A 402 10.00 6.25 -4.58
C PRO A 402 9.25 5.99 -5.89
N VAL A 403 8.10 6.65 -6.09
CA VAL A 403 7.32 6.52 -7.32
C VAL A 403 8.10 7.11 -8.50
N TRP A 404 8.71 8.28 -8.30
CA TRP A 404 9.58 8.92 -9.27
C TRP A 404 10.71 7.99 -9.71
N ASP A 405 11.40 7.40 -8.76
CA ASP A 405 12.51 6.48 -9.00
C ASP A 405 12.06 5.22 -9.75
N LEU A 406 10.89 4.67 -9.40
CA LEU A 406 10.37 3.46 -10.04
C LEU A 406 9.88 3.74 -11.48
N GLU A 407 9.20 4.86 -11.72
CA GLU A 407 8.80 5.27 -13.07
C GLU A 407 10.06 5.47 -13.96
N ALA A 408 11.08 6.10 -13.41
CA ALA A 408 12.34 6.31 -14.11
C ALA A 408 13.06 5.00 -14.44
N LEU A 409 13.09 4.07 -13.48
CA LEU A 409 13.68 2.74 -13.71
C LEU A 409 12.92 1.97 -14.81
N MET A 410 11.58 2.06 -14.83
CA MET A 410 10.78 1.41 -15.88
C MET A 410 10.93 2.05 -17.24
N ALA A 411 11.05 3.37 -17.29
CA ALA A 411 11.25 4.12 -18.54
C ALA A 411 12.67 4.01 -19.08
N GLY A 412 13.64 3.64 -18.23
CA GLY A 412 15.06 3.69 -18.59
C GLY A 412 15.55 5.12 -18.87
N SER A 413 14.94 6.12 -18.25
CA SER A 413 15.16 7.53 -18.53
C SER A 413 16.20 8.18 -17.63
N ALA A 414 16.84 9.24 -18.12
CA ALA A 414 17.91 9.97 -17.44
C ALA A 414 17.36 11.24 -16.76
N VAL A 415 16.34 11.13 -15.93
CA VAL A 415 15.86 12.26 -15.12
C VAL A 415 16.58 12.33 -13.77
N PRO A 416 16.80 13.54 -13.21
CA PRO A 416 17.45 13.69 -11.92
C PRO A 416 16.59 13.16 -10.77
N PRO A 417 17.20 12.83 -9.60
CA PRO A 417 16.45 12.42 -8.42
C PRO A 417 15.58 13.57 -7.91
N MET A 418 14.39 13.22 -7.44
CA MET A 418 13.49 14.20 -6.83
C MET A 418 13.99 14.60 -5.44
N ASP A 419 13.97 15.90 -5.12
CA ASP A 419 14.26 16.40 -3.77
C ASP A 419 13.17 15.90 -2.78
N PRO A 420 13.54 15.26 -1.65
CA PRO A 420 12.61 14.58 -0.76
C PRO A 420 11.98 15.49 0.30
N ASN A 421 11.85 16.78 0.05
CA ASN A 421 11.26 17.70 1.02
C ASN A 421 9.77 17.36 1.26
N GLY A 422 9.31 17.59 2.49
CA GLY A 422 7.90 17.45 2.86
C GLY A 422 7.01 18.51 2.19
N HIS A 423 7.59 19.66 1.86
CA HIS A 423 6.96 20.74 1.13
C HIS A 423 7.85 21.15 -0.04
N PRO A 424 7.27 21.55 -1.20
CA PRO A 424 8.03 22.06 -2.32
C PRO A 424 8.90 23.26 -1.92
N ALA A 425 10.20 23.17 -2.12
CA ALA A 425 11.14 24.24 -1.81
C ALA A 425 11.23 25.25 -2.96
N ALA A 426 11.43 26.53 -2.64
CA ALA A 426 11.49 27.62 -3.64
C ALA A 426 12.79 27.71 -4.42
N ASP A 427 13.79 26.87 -4.12
CA ASP A 427 15.15 26.89 -4.64
C ASP A 427 15.47 25.66 -5.50
N LEU A 428 14.52 25.26 -6.34
CA LEU A 428 14.63 24.15 -7.30
C LEU A 428 14.31 24.66 -8.71
N ASP A 429 14.79 23.97 -9.74
CA ASP A 429 14.53 24.36 -11.14
C ASP A 429 13.09 24.05 -11.56
N LEU A 430 12.62 22.86 -11.18
CA LEU A 430 11.30 22.36 -11.50
C LEU A 430 10.58 21.88 -10.23
N LEU A 431 9.26 22.10 -10.16
CA LEU A 431 8.41 21.63 -9.09
C LEU A 431 7.22 20.85 -9.63
N LEU A 432 7.03 19.62 -9.15
CA LEU A 432 5.83 18.84 -9.36
C LEU A 432 4.92 18.94 -8.13
N ILE A 433 3.77 19.61 -8.28
CA ILE A 433 2.90 19.99 -7.17
C ILE A 433 1.49 19.45 -7.38
N ASP A 434 0.93 18.81 -6.35
CA ASP A 434 -0.53 18.62 -6.24
C ASP A 434 -1.16 19.88 -5.64
N THR A 435 -1.90 20.63 -6.44
CA THR A 435 -2.49 21.91 -6.06
C THR A 435 -3.61 21.81 -5.02
N THR A 436 -4.08 20.59 -4.72
CA THR A 436 -5.08 20.36 -3.67
C THR A 436 -4.44 20.36 -2.28
N TYR A 437 -3.16 19.96 -2.18
CA TYR A 437 -2.46 19.82 -0.91
C TYR A 437 -1.40 20.89 -0.68
N PHE A 438 -0.84 21.48 -1.76
CA PHE A 438 0.31 22.37 -1.66
C PHE A 438 0.07 23.69 -2.37
N THR A 439 0.51 24.77 -1.74
CA THR A 439 0.59 26.08 -2.37
C THR A 439 1.85 26.19 -3.22
N THR A 440 1.77 26.93 -4.30
CA THR A 440 2.93 27.21 -5.14
C THR A 440 3.82 28.25 -4.47
N PRO A 441 5.13 28.01 -4.34
CA PRO A 441 6.08 29.05 -3.98
C PRO A 441 6.08 30.18 -5.02
N GLU A 442 6.42 31.39 -4.60
CA GLU A 442 6.63 32.51 -5.51
C GLU A 442 7.82 32.26 -6.45
N GLY A 443 7.84 32.95 -7.58
CA GLY A 443 8.94 32.86 -8.55
C GLY A 443 8.84 31.67 -9.51
N TYR A 444 7.69 31.01 -9.62
CA TYR A 444 7.44 29.91 -10.55
C TYR A 444 6.27 30.20 -11.49
N ARG A 445 6.37 29.70 -12.72
CA ARG A 445 5.26 29.64 -13.68
C ARG A 445 4.80 28.20 -13.90
N THR A 446 3.53 28.00 -14.12
CA THR A 446 3.00 26.70 -14.56
C THR A 446 3.34 26.49 -16.03
N ILE A 447 4.00 25.39 -16.34
CA ILE A 447 4.35 25.00 -17.72
C ILE A 447 3.49 23.85 -18.24
N ALA A 448 2.92 23.05 -17.34
CA ALA A 448 1.97 22.01 -17.68
C ALA A 448 1.03 21.69 -16.52
N THR A 449 -0.12 21.12 -16.89
CA THR A 449 -1.15 20.63 -15.96
C THR A 449 -1.53 19.22 -16.38
N SER A 450 -1.61 18.29 -15.42
CA SER A 450 -2.06 16.92 -15.68
C SER A 450 -3.52 16.90 -16.19
N ARG A 451 -3.92 15.82 -16.86
CA ARG A 451 -5.30 15.63 -17.33
C ARG A 451 -6.34 15.68 -16.20
N SER A 452 -5.95 15.31 -15.00
CA SER A 452 -6.82 15.42 -13.83
C SER A 452 -7.03 16.84 -13.33
N GLY A 453 -6.25 17.82 -13.83
CA GLY A 453 -6.21 19.20 -13.34
C GLY A 453 -5.58 19.37 -11.97
N ARG A 454 -5.17 18.29 -11.32
CA ARG A 454 -4.72 18.25 -9.93
C ARG A 454 -3.23 18.54 -9.78
N GLN A 455 -2.41 17.93 -10.63
CA GLN A 455 -0.97 18.10 -10.60
C GLN A 455 -0.53 19.11 -11.65
N VAL A 456 0.40 19.94 -11.28
CA VAL A 456 1.03 20.94 -12.15
C VAL A 456 2.52 20.79 -12.11
N LEU A 457 3.16 20.93 -13.26
CA LEU A 457 4.60 21.12 -13.38
C LEU A 457 4.88 22.61 -13.46
N LYS A 458 5.75 23.06 -12.60
CA LYS A 458 6.16 24.46 -12.52
C LYS A 458 7.65 24.58 -12.79
N GLU A 459 8.00 25.63 -13.48
CA GLU A 459 9.37 26.00 -13.83
C GLU A 459 9.71 27.34 -13.16
N ARG A 460 10.92 27.45 -12.66
CA ARG A 460 11.41 28.68 -12.06
C ARG A 460 11.48 29.79 -13.14
N LEU A 461 11.02 30.98 -12.81
CA LEU A 461 11.05 32.15 -13.72
C LEU A 461 12.46 32.61 -14.03
N ARG A 462 13.37 32.51 -13.07
CA ARG A 462 14.78 32.86 -13.20
C ARG A 462 15.65 31.64 -12.95
N PRO A 463 16.56 31.27 -13.86
CA PRO A 463 17.46 30.13 -13.68
C PRO A 463 18.28 30.24 -12.40
N LEU A 464 18.50 29.12 -11.73
CA LEU A 464 19.41 29.06 -10.58
C LEU A 464 20.84 29.36 -11.04
N ARG A 465 21.51 30.26 -10.33
CA ARG A 465 22.96 30.50 -10.51
C ARG A 465 23.70 29.73 -9.43
N LEU A 466 24.66 28.95 -9.84
CA LEU A 466 25.47 28.12 -8.95
C LEU A 466 26.92 28.60 -9.05
N THR A 467 27.53 28.94 -7.92
CA THR A 467 28.93 29.31 -7.84
C THR A 467 29.71 28.17 -7.21
N LEU A 468 30.69 27.62 -7.91
CA LEU A 468 31.55 26.55 -7.41
C LEU A 468 32.32 27.02 -6.18
N LEU A 469 32.20 26.28 -5.09
CA LEU A 469 32.94 26.50 -3.84
C LEU A 469 34.18 25.62 -3.75
N GLY A 470 34.10 24.41 -4.28
CA GLY A 470 35.20 23.47 -4.33
C GLY A 470 34.79 22.16 -4.98
N ASP A 471 35.77 21.42 -5.44
CA ASP A 471 35.57 20.08 -5.97
C ASP A 471 36.68 19.12 -5.52
N THR A 472 36.35 17.84 -5.53
CA THR A 472 37.30 16.76 -5.27
C THR A 472 37.07 15.63 -6.26
N ALA A 473 38.17 14.96 -6.61
CA ALA A 473 38.12 13.74 -7.40
C ALA A 473 38.88 12.63 -6.68
N MET A 474 38.31 11.44 -6.64
CA MET A 474 38.96 10.28 -6.08
C MET A 474 38.82 9.06 -6.97
N GLN A 475 39.77 8.17 -6.85
CA GLN A 475 39.71 6.85 -7.47
C GLN A 475 39.79 5.81 -6.37
N ARG A 476 38.91 4.82 -6.42
CA ARG A 476 38.98 3.65 -5.56
C ARG A 476 38.93 2.40 -6.41
N GLU A 477 39.89 1.55 -6.22
CA GLU A 477 39.82 0.15 -6.64
C GLU A 477 38.68 -0.57 -5.91
N ALA A 478 38.50 -1.85 -6.16
CA ALA A 478 37.45 -2.63 -5.54
C ALA A 478 37.52 -2.53 -3.99
N THR A 479 36.43 -2.15 -3.36
CA THR A 479 36.27 -2.06 -1.90
C THR A 479 34.99 -2.73 -1.44
N ASN A 480 34.98 -3.22 -0.19
CA ASN A 480 33.80 -3.70 0.53
C ASN A 480 33.55 -2.89 1.80
N ASP A 481 34.17 -1.73 1.94
CA ASP A 481 33.96 -0.85 3.08
C ASP A 481 32.48 -0.49 3.20
N GLU A 482 31.99 -0.46 4.43
CA GLU A 482 30.62 -0.05 4.74
C GLU A 482 30.39 1.44 4.49
N PHE A 483 31.39 2.27 4.77
CA PHE A 483 31.39 3.70 4.59
C PHE A 483 32.61 4.15 3.80
N VAL A 484 32.38 4.88 2.72
CA VAL A 484 33.43 5.49 1.91
C VAL A 484 33.19 6.97 1.80
N GLU A 485 33.97 7.78 2.55
CA GLU A 485 33.88 9.24 2.47
C GLU A 485 34.30 9.70 1.06
N VAL A 486 33.45 10.53 0.44
CA VAL A 486 33.67 11.10 -0.90
C VAL A 486 33.78 12.61 -0.88
N TRP A 487 33.35 13.25 0.21
CA TRP A 487 33.47 14.68 0.44
C TRP A 487 33.50 15.01 1.91
N HIS A 488 34.39 15.94 2.27
CA HIS A 488 34.42 16.57 3.58
C HIS A 488 34.70 18.06 3.41
N SER A 489 33.75 18.91 3.82
CA SER A 489 34.04 20.34 3.90
C SER A 489 34.79 20.61 5.20
N GLY A 490 35.91 21.34 5.10
CA GLY A 490 36.49 21.99 6.28
C GLY A 490 35.49 22.97 6.94
N ALA A 491 35.83 23.51 8.09
CA ALA A 491 35.05 24.53 8.79
C ALA A 491 34.78 25.73 7.85
N GLY A 492 33.52 26.16 7.72
CA GLY A 492 33.16 27.34 6.94
C GLY A 492 31.85 27.27 6.16
N LEU A 493 30.97 26.33 6.46
CA LEU A 493 29.62 26.30 5.86
C LEU A 493 28.67 27.34 6.42
N SER A 494 28.95 27.85 7.61
CA SER A 494 28.10 28.85 8.29
C SER A 494 27.92 30.09 7.41
N GLY A 495 26.67 30.42 7.11
CA GLY A 495 26.33 31.63 6.33
C GLY A 495 26.43 31.50 4.81
N LEU A 496 26.74 30.31 4.26
CA LEU A 496 26.74 30.09 2.80
C LEU A 496 25.33 30.06 2.19
N GLY A 497 24.30 29.86 3.00
CA GLY A 497 22.93 29.64 2.54
C GLY A 497 22.74 28.23 1.98
N THR A 498 21.73 28.05 1.13
CA THR A 498 21.49 26.77 0.45
C THR A 498 22.65 26.45 -0.46
N THR A 499 23.16 25.22 -0.39
CA THR A 499 24.22 24.69 -1.24
C THR A 499 23.71 23.55 -2.11
N VAL A 500 24.45 23.18 -3.13
CA VAL A 500 24.17 22.09 -4.04
C VAL A 500 25.38 21.19 -4.13
N LEU A 501 25.22 19.92 -3.80
CA LEU A 501 26.24 18.90 -4.02
C LEU A 501 26.01 18.27 -5.39
N GLU A 502 27.02 18.33 -6.25
CA GLU A 502 27.06 17.64 -7.53
C GLU A 502 27.89 16.37 -7.39
N PHE A 503 27.32 15.25 -7.81
CA PHE A 503 27.97 13.94 -7.79
C PHE A 503 28.08 13.39 -9.20
N SER A 504 29.25 12.91 -9.58
CA SER A 504 29.48 12.22 -10.85
C SER A 504 30.43 11.05 -10.64
N SER A 505 30.04 9.88 -11.15
CA SER A 505 30.90 8.68 -11.14
C SER A 505 30.53 7.74 -12.27
N PRO A 506 31.52 7.26 -13.07
CA PRO A 506 31.31 6.09 -13.91
C PRO A 506 31.18 4.87 -12.99
N VAL A 507 30.00 4.26 -12.99
CA VAL A 507 29.71 3.07 -12.18
C VAL A 507 29.47 1.91 -13.13
N PRO A 508 30.22 0.81 -13.04
CA PRO A 508 30.03 -0.35 -13.89
C PRO A 508 28.59 -0.86 -13.85
N SER A 509 28.06 -1.30 -15.00
CA SER A 509 26.66 -1.77 -15.10
C SER A 509 26.33 -2.89 -14.11
N ALA A 510 27.30 -3.74 -13.76
CA ALA A 510 27.15 -4.75 -12.72
C ALA A 510 26.90 -4.17 -11.31
N SER A 511 27.34 -2.94 -11.07
CA SER A 511 27.15 -2.25 -9.77
C SER A 511 25.77 -1.61 -9.62
N ARG A 512 24.97 -1.53 -10.69
CA ARG A 512 23.62 -0.95 -10.65
C ARG A 512 22.63 -1.70 -9.75
N SER A 513 22.92 -2.97 -9.46
CA SER A 513 22.12 -3.80 -8.54
C SER A 513 22.58 -3.69 -7.08
N LEU A 514 23.69 -3.01 -6.79
CA LEU A 514 24.21 -2.85 -5.44
C LEU A 514 23.30 -1.97 -4.59
N ASN A 515 23.13 -2.34 -3.35
CA ASN A 515 22.47 -1.51 -2.35
C ASN A 515 23.46 -0.47 -1.83
N LEU A 516 23.66 0.56 -2.64
CA LEU A 516 24.62 1.64 -2.39
C LEU A 516 23.87 2.97 -2.33
N ASP A 517 24.16 3.77 -1.31
CA ASP A 517 23.55 5.07 -1.11
C ASP A 517 24.61 6.16 -1.01
N LEU A 518 24.34 7.32 -1.60
CA LEU A 518 25.03 8.54 -1.26
C LEU A 518 24.33 9.18 -0.07
N VAL A 519 25.03 9.33 1.03
CA VAL A 519 24.56 10.01 2.24
C VAL A 519 25.23 11.36 2.36
N ILE A 520 24.45 12.38 2.69
CA ILE A 520 24.90 13.76 2.92
C ILE A 520 24.49 14.17 4.31
N GLU A 521 25.45 14.55 5.15
CA GLU A 521 25.21 15.01 6.51
C GLU A 521 25.74 16.43 6.70
N LEU A 522 24.93 17.28 7.36
CA LEU A 522 25.40 18.51 7.96
C LEU A 522 25.61 18.29 9.45
N ARG A 523 26.72 18.71 9.99
CA ARG A 523 27.07 18.52 11.40
C ARG A 523 27.37 19.85 12.08
N SER A 524 26.96 19.95 13.34
CA SER A 524 27.30 21.07 14.24
C SER A 524 28.78 21.03 14.63
N GLY A 525 29.25 22.12 15.29
CA GLY A 525 30.61 22.18 15.82
C GLY A 525 30.95 21.15 16.90
N ILE A 526 29.95 20.52 17.49
CA ILE A 526 30.12 19.40 18.44
C ILE A 526 29.89 18.02 17.81
N GLY A 527 29.73 17.96 16.49
CA GLY A 527 29.57 16.72 15.73
C GLY A 527 28.14 16.16 15.68
N GLU A 528 27.14 16.89 16.19
CA GLU A 528 25.73 16.49 16.09
C GLU A 528 25.24 16.61 14.65
N VAL A 529 24.50 15.58 14.17
CA VAL A 529 23.90 15.57 12.82
C VAL A 529 22.66 16.46 12.82
N LEU A 530 22.72 17.57 12.10
CA LEU A 530 21.67 18.57 11.97
C LEU A 530 20.78 18.31 10.75
N HIS A 531 21.35 17.74 9.70
CA HIS A 531 20.65 17.36 8.47
C HIS A 531 21.20 16.03 7.97
N TYR A 532 20.32 15.17 7.52
CA TYR A 532 20.62 13.86 6.93
C TYR A 532 19.80 13.69 5.67
N ASP A 533 20.47 13.49 4.56
CA ASP A 533 19.85 13.16 3.29
C ASP A 533 20.48 11.90 2.69
N ARG A 534 19.69 11.12 1.96
CA ARG A 534 20.10 9.86 1.39
C ARG A 534 19.57 9.73 -0.04
N VAL A 535 20.46 9.50 -0.97
CA VAL A 535 20.16 9.21 -2.37
C VAL A 535 20.48 7.75 -2.65
N GLU A 536 19.45 6.93 -2.84
CA GLU A 536 19.64 5.54 -3.23
C GLU A 536 20.18 5.47 -4.66
N LEU A 537 21.35 4.88 -4.86
CA LEU A 537 21.99 4.73 -6.17
C LEU A 537 21.58 3.43 -6.87
N ARG A 538 20.97 2.53 -6.12
CA ARG A 538 20.53 1.21 -6.57
C ARG A 538 19.44 1.31 -7.63
N GLY A 539 19.66 0.62 -8.77
CA GLY A 539 18.64 0.43 -9.79
C GLY A 539 18.16 1.69 -10.50
N ARG A 540 18.78 2.83 -10.28
CA ARG A 540 18.40 4.11 -10.88
C ARG A 540 19.00 4.28 -12.27
N SER A 541 18.26 3.89 -13.30
CA SER A 541 18.68 4.11 -14.69
C SER A 541 18.64 5.58 -15.11
N LEU A 542 17.80 6.39 -14.50
CA LEU A 542 17.54 7.79 -14.84
C LEU A 542 18.73 8.75 -14.60
N GLN A 543 19.65 8.37 -13.75
CA GLN A 543 20.82 9.18 -13.39
C GLN A 543 22.06 8.83 -14.22
N TRP A 544 21.91 7.88 -15.15
CA TRP A 544 23.01 7.36 -15.91
C TRP A 544 23.05 7.99 -17.30
N THR A 545 24.19 8.58 -17.64
CA THR A 545 24.53 8.97 -19.00
C THR A 545 25.54 7.96 -19.50
N GLY A 546 25.11 6.96 -20.26
CA GLY A 546 25.90 5.77 -20.53
C GLY A 546 26.20 5.00 -19.25
N ASP A 547 27.47 4.87 -18.88
CA ASP A 547 27.91 4.24 -17.61
C ASP A 547 28.25 5.26 -16.51
N THR A 548 27.91 6.55 -16.69
CA THR A 548 28.20 7.62 -15.73
C THR A 548 26.92 8.03 -14.99
N LEU A 549 26.94 7.93 -13.68
CA LEU A 549 25.94 8.48 -12.79
C LEU A 549 26.27 9.95 -12.54
N HIS A 550 25.36 10.87 -12.87
CA HIS A 550 25.55 12.30 -12.71
C HIS A 550 24.27 12.97 -12.25
N PHE A 551 24.30 13.60 -11.07
CA PHE A 551 23.16 14.33 -10.52
C PHE A 551 23.60 15.44 -9.57
N MET A 552 22.66 16.35 -9.29
CA MET A 552 22.80 17.39 -8.28
C MET A 552 21.80 17.14 -7.14
N ARG A 553 22.22 17.49 -5.91
CA ARG A 553 21.42 17.38 -4.72
C ARG A 553 21.45 18.67 -3.94
N ARG A 554 20.28 19.21 -3.64
CA ARG A 554 20.13 20.39 -2.81
C ARG A 554 20.45 20.04 -1.35
N VAL A 555 21.25 20.88 -0.70
CA VAL A 555 21.55 20.81 0.71
C VAL A 555 20.99 22.08 1.37
N PRO A 556 19.99 21.97 2.25
CA PRO A 556 19.34 23.13 2.85
C PRO A 556 20.30 23.93 3.73
N ASP A 557 20.06 25.23 3.82
CA ASP A 557 20.77 26.10 4.75
C ASP A 557 20.45 25.68 6.20
N HIS A 558 21.50 25.48 6.99
CA HIS A 558 21.37 25.22 8.42
C HIS A 558 22.36 26.12 9.17
N PRO A 559 21.86 27.15 9.92
CA PRO A 559 22.73 28.16 10.52
C PRO A 559 23.79 27.61 11.47
N GLU A 560 23.52 26.48 12.13
CA GLU A 560 24.42 25.84 13.09
C GLU A 560 25.38 24.83 12.44
N ALA A 561 25.27 24.62 11.13
CA ALA A 561 26.12 23.66 10.44
C ALA A 561 27.52 24.23 10.26
N VAL A 562 28.51 23.47 10.71
CA VAL A 562 29.94 23.81 10.61
C VAL A 562 30.61 22.96 9.52
N THR A 563 30.25 21.69 9.42
CA THR A 563 30.84 20.75 8.47
C THR A 563 29.79 20.01 7.67
N MET A 564 30.10 19.67 6.42
CA MET A 564 29.34 18.76 5.57
C MET A 564 30.21 17.55 5.25
N VAL A 565 29.65 16.36 5.42
CA VAL A 565 30.28 15.11 5.04
C VAL A 565 29.36 14.42 4.04
N ALA A 566 29.93 13.95 2.92
CA ALA A 566 29.24 13.05 2.02
C ALA A 566 30.02 11.73 1.92
N TYR A 567 29.30 10.63 2.02
CA TYR A 567 29.88 9.30 1.94
C TYR A 567 28.96 8.32 1.23
N LEU A 568 29.57 7.29 0.66
CA LEU A 568 28.86 6.14 0.13
C LEU A 568 28.62 5.14 1.26
N TYR A 569 27.38 4.73 1.43
CA TYR A 569 26.96 3.75 2.42
C TYR A 569 26.64 2.42 1.74
N ASN A 570 27.35 1.37 2.10
CA ASN A 570 27.27 0.00 1.61
C ASN A 570 26.86 -0.96 2.73
N PRO A 571 25.56 -1.02 3.08
CA PRO A 571 25.10 -1.80 4.24
C PRO A 571 25.34 -3.31 4.11
N GLU A 572 25.46 -3.81 2.89
CA GLU A 572 25.68 -5.23 2.62
C GLU A 572 27.16 -5.61 2.50
N ARG A 573 28.05 -4.63 2.59
CA ARG A 573 29.50 -4.80 2.37
C ARG A 573 29.82 -5.57 1.09
N ALA A 574 29.01 -5.33 0.05
CA ALA A 574 29.24 -5.90 -1.27
C ALA A 574 30.49 -5.29 -1.89
N ILE A 575 31.22 -6.08 -2.66
CA ILE A 575 32.41 -5.58 -3.37
C ILE A 575 31.96 -4.71 -4.53
N TYR A 576 32.46 -3.47 -4.59
CA TYR A 576 32.23 -2.54 -5.68
C TYR A 576 33.50 -1.71 -5.98
N ALA A 577 33.60 -1.19 -7.19
CA ALA A 577 34.69 -0.32 -7.63
C ALA A 577 34.15 1.04 -8.02
N LEU A 578 34.89 2.08 -7.71
CA LEU A 578 34.60 3.46 -8.08
C LEU A 578 35.80 4.00 -8.88
N PRO A 579 35.88 3.72 -10.16
CA PRO A 579 37.07 4.05 -10.96
C PRO A 579 37.36 5.56 -11.02
N HIS A 580 36.31 6.38 -10.88
CA HIS A 580 36.46 7.84 -10.82
C HIS A 580 35.21 8.45 -10.19
N VAL A 581 35.37 9.06 -9.02
CA VAL A 581 34.27 9.80 -8.33
C VAL A 581 34.65 11.28 -8.32
N ARG A 582 33.78 12.13 -8.81
CA ARG A 582 33.90 13.57 -8.65
C ARG A 582 32.71 14.07 -7.81
N VAL A 583 33.04 14.87 -6.80
CA VAL A 583 32.05 15.59 -5.99
C VAL A 583 32.43 17.08 -6.04
N ALA A 584 31.45 17.91 -6.36
CA ALA A 584 31.60 19.36 -6.32
C ALA A 584 30.52 19.99 -5.43
N LEU A 585 30.91 20.99 -4.69
CA LEU A 585 30.01 21.79 -3.86
C LEU A 585 29.81 23.15 -4.49
N HIS A 586 28.57 23.53 -4.69
CA HIS A 586 28.19 24.84 -5.24
C HIS A 586 27.39 25.61 -4.21
N ARG A 587 27.60 26.91 -4.14
CA ARG A 587 26.71 27.85 -3.47
C ARG A 587 25.59 28.22 -4.43
N MET A 588 24.37 28.24 -3.92
CA MET A 588 23.23 28.78 -4.64
C MET A 588 23.20 30.30 -4.40
N ASP A 589 23.39 31.07 -5.46
CA ASP A 589 23.35 32.52 -5.34
C ASP A 589 21.93 32.96 -5.00
N ARG A 590 21.75 33.65 -3.87
CA ARG A 590 20.48 34.25 -3.50
C ARG A 590 20.17 35.34 -4.55
N ASN A 591 19.13 35.12 -5.34
CA ASN A 591 18.54 36.21 -6.09
C ASN A 591 17.84 37.12 -5.08
N ASP A 592 18.47 38.20 -4.61
CA ASP A 592 17.85 39.24 -3.77
C ASP A 592 16.63 39.92 -4.43
N GLU A 593 16.32 39.54 -5.64
CA GLU A 593 15.23 40.03 -6.48
C GLU A 593 13.87 39.31 -6.31
N LEU A 594 13.73 38.43 -5.32
CA LEU A 594 12.40 37.91 -4.90
C LEU A 594 11.68 38.86 -3.93
N ARG A 595 12.24 40.04 -3.62
CA ARG A 595 11.52 41.08 -2.93
C ARG A 595 10.56 41.76 -3.92
N PRO A 596 9.24 41.75 -3.68
CA PRO A 596 8.34 42.56 -4.49
C PRO A 596 8.74 44.03 -4.33
N HIS A 597 8.89 44.72 -5.46
CA HIS A 597 8.96 46.19 -5.47
C HIS A 597 7.59 46.76 -5.10
#